data_07d6a188146d26c749bbebeb7ecea7ee
#
_entry.id   07d6a188146d26c749bbebeb7ecea7ee
#
_cell.length_a   1.000
_cell.length_b   1.000
_cell.length_c   1.000
_cell.angle_alpha   90.00
_cell.angle_beta   90.00
_cell.angle_gamma   90.00
#
_symmetry.space_group_name_H-M   'P 1'
#
loop_
_entity.id
_entity.type
_entity.pdbx_description
1 polymer ?
#
loop_
_entity_poly.entity_id
_entity_poly.type
_entity_poly.pdbx_seq_one_letter_code
_entity_poly.pdbx_strand_id
1 'polypeptide(L)'
;VDWTADDEAIGGATDALATPDALVRWGRRLEVLGPRAAAADEAELAAAHALRGALHAVFSAVARGDDPSRDAFDLLARTHAEAASRGHLVSGGGAFTLDWPAGEQARVRFAVAVDAVSLLGDPSRLGRVHRCPGRNCGWLFLDTSGRRRWCSMSTCGSREKMRRMYDRRRARGSRG
;
A
#
# COMPACT_ATOMS: atom_id res chain seq x y z
N VAL A 1 -1.02 -0.34 2.35
CA VAL A 1 -0.64 0.90 1.67
C VAL A 1 -1.92 1.65 1.36
N ASP A 2 -2.17 2.77 2.05
CA ASP A 2 -3.31 3.64 1.76
C ASP A 2 -2.98 4.41 0.48
N TRP A 3 -3.50 3.97 -0.64
CA TRP A 3 -3.38 4.66 -1.92
C TRP A 3 -4.58 5.57 -2.13
N THR A 4 -4.33 6.83 -2.33
CA THR A 4 -5.32 7.80 -2.78
C THR A 4 -5.11 8.07 -4.27
N ALA A 5 -5.52 7.14 -5.12
CA ALA A 5 -5.68 7.43 -6.53
C ALA A 5 -7.05 8.11 -6.68
N ASP A 6 -7.06 9.33 -7.18
CA ASP A 6 -8.25 10.12 -7.52
C ASP A 6 -9.25 10.27 -6.36
N ASP A 7 -8.99 11.22 -5.46
CA ASP A 7 -9.86 11.57 -4.33
C ASP A 7 -11.33 11.83 -4.72
N GLU A 8 -11.59 12.30 -5.93
CA GLU A 8 -12.94 12.45 -6.47
C GLU A 8 -13.65 11.12 -6.71
N ALA A 9 -12.91 10.06 -7.09
CA ALA A 9 -13.49 8.75 -7.40
C ALA A 9 -13.84 7.94 -6.15
N ILE A 10 -13.21 8.21 -5.00
CA ILE A 10 -13.37 7.44 -3.76
C ILE A 10 -14.23 8.18 -2.72
N GLY A 11 -14.80 9.33 -3.08
CA GLY A 11 -15.73 10.06 -2.22
C GLY A 11 -15.04 10.85 -1.10
N GLY A 12 -13.92 11.54 -1.40
CA GLY A 12 -13.29 12.48 -0.49
C GLY A 12 -12.42 11.80 0.59
N ALA A 13 -11.80 10.68 0.26
CA ALA A 13 -10.81 10.06 1.15
C ALA A 13 -9.59 11.00 1.27
N THR A 14 -9.31 11.46 2.49
CA THR A 14 -8.13 12.27 2.79
C THR A 14 -6.87 11.42 2.63
N ASP A 15 -5.80 11.98 2.03
CA ASP A 15 -4.51 11.30 1.98
C ASP A 15 -3.99 11.05 3.39
N ALA A 16 -3.80 9.78 3.74
CA ALA A 16 -3.28 9.39 5.06
C ALA A 16 -1.85 9.89 5.30
N LEU A 17 -1.15 10.28 4.25
CA LEU A 17 0.22 10.80 4.27
C LEU A 17 0.28 12.27 3.77
N ALA A 18 -0.72 13.09 4.11
CA ALA A 18 -0.81 14.46 3.62
C ALA A 18 0.27 15.41 4.17
N THR A 19 0.88 15.11 5.29
CA THR A 19 1.91 15.94 5.94
C THR A 19 3.00 15.08 6.56
N PRO A 20 4.19 15.64 6.85
CA PRO A 20 5.25 14.93 7.56
C PRO A 20 4.77 14.31 8.89
N ASP A 21 3.97 15.04 9.66
CA ASP A 21 3.38 14.53 10.90
C ASP A 21 2.41 13.36 10.64
N ALA A 22 1.68 13.38 9.52
CA ALA A 22 0.80 12.28 9.14
C ALA A 22 1.62 11.01 8.83
N LEU A 23 2.76 11.15 8.14
CA LEU A 23 3.70 10.05 7.89
C LEU A 23 4.19 9.45 9.21
N VAL A 24 4.60 10.29 10.18
CA VAL A 24 5.04 9.83 11.50
C VAL A 24 3.92 9.12 12.26
N ARG A 25 2.71 9.67 12.27
CA ARG A 25 1.53 9.03 12.90
C ARG A 25 1.22 7.68 12.26
N TRP A 26 1.32 7.59 10.93
CA TRP A 26 1.12 6.35 10.18
C TRP A 26 2.17 5.29 10.55
N GLY A 27 3.45 5.67 10.62
CA GLY A 27 4.54 4.80 11.03
C GLY A 27 4.40 4.29 12.47
N ARG A 28 3.91 5.12 13.39
CA ARG A 28 3.60 4.70 14.77
C ARG A 28 2.43 3.71 14.82
N ARG A 29 1.38 3.94 14.03
CA ARG A 29 0.23 3.01 13.94
C ARG A 29 0.62 1.63 13.41
N LEU A 30 1.65 1.57 12.57
CA LEU A 30 2.19 0.32 12.05
C LEU A 30 3.30 -0.27 12.94
N GLU A 31 3.57 0.34 14.10
CA GLU A 31 4.62 -0.09 15.03
C GLU A 31 6.06 -0.06 14.42
N VAL A 32 6.22 0.60 13.28
CA VAL A 32 7.52 0.84 12.64
C VAL A 32 8.31 1.90 13.39
N LEU A 33 7.60 2.89 13.96
CA LEU A 33 8.17 3.99 14.72
C LEU A 33 7.85 3.86 16.21
N GLY A 34 8.90 3.89 17.03
CA GLY A 34 8.77 4.00 18.48
C GLY A 34 8.40 5.45 18.91
N PRO A 35 8.14 5.66 20.22
CA PRO A 35 7.73 6.96 20.76
C PRO A 35 8.80 8.06 20.61
N ARG A 36 10.08 7.69 20.49
CA ARG A 36 11.24 8.60 20.34
C ARG A 36 11.73 8.73 18.90
N ALA A 37 10.94 8.27 17.90
CA ALA A 37 11.33 8.38 16.50
C ALA A 37 11.51 9.86 16.10
N ALA A 38 12.46 10.11 15.18
CA ALA A 38 12.66 11.42 14.58
C ALA A 38 11.39 11.91 13.88
N ALA A 39 11.23 13.23 13.83
CA ALA A 39 10.23 13.85 12.97
C ALA A 39 10.62 13.62 11.49
N ALA A 40 9.65 13.44 10.63
CA ALA A 40 9.87 13.52 9.20
C ALA A 40 9.86 14.99 8.76
N ASP A 41 10.56 15.29 7.68
CA ASP A 41 10.52 16.59 7.03
C ASP A 41 9.80 16.47 5.65
N GLU A 42 9.69 17.59 4.94
CA GLU A 42 9.06 17.63 3.62
C GLU A 42 9.82 16.80 2.58
N ALA A 43 11.13 16.69 2.68
CA ALA A 43 11.95 15.89 1.78
C ALA A 43 11.66 14.39 1.97
N GLU A 44 11.58 13.93 3.22
CA GLU A 44 11.22 12.54 3.51
C GLU A 44 9.75 12.25 3.14
N LEU A 45 8.83 13.19 3.35
CA LEU A 45 7.45 13.05 2.88
C LEU A 45 7.41 12.89 1.35
N ALA A 46 8.12 13.73 0.61
CA ALA A 46 8.19 13.61 -0.85
C ALA A 46 8.79 12.27 -1.31
N ALA A 47 9.84 11.79 -0.62
CA ALA A 47 10.45 10.48 -0.90
C ALA A 47 9.47 9.32 -0.59
N ALA A 48 8.70 9.43 0.50
CA ALA A 48 7.67 8.45 0.85
C ALA A 48 6.53 8.43 -0.20
N HIS A 49 6.11 9.58 -0.70
CA HIS A 49 5.13 9.66 -1.79
C HIS A 49 5.66 9.04 -3.09
N ALA A 50 6.92 9.32 -3.45
CA ALA A 50 7.55 8.72 -4.62
C ALA A 50 7.59 7.20 -4.52
N LEU A 51 8.02 6.66 -3.36
CA LEU A 51 8.02 5.22 -3.12
C LEU A 51 6.60 4.64 -3.17
N ARG A 52 5.60 5.30 -2.56
CA ARG A 52 4.19 4.89 -2.63
C ARG A 52 3.72 4.77 -4.07
N GLY A 53 4.03 5.76 -4.92
CA GLY A 53 3.71 5.73 -6.35
C GLY A 53 4.37 4.55 -7.08
N ALA A 54 5.66 4.32 -6.82
CA ALA A 54 6.40 3.20 -7.40
C ALA A 54 5.82 1.85 -6.97
N LEU A 55 5.53 1.67 -5.69
CA LEU A 55 4.90 0.45 -5.16
C LEU A 55 3.53 0.19 -5.79
N HIS A 56 2.72 1.23 -5.94
CA HIS A 56 1.43 1.09 -6.60
C HIS A 56 1.59 0.65 -8.07
N ALA A 57 2.55 1.23 -8.80
CA ALA A 57 2.83 0.85 -10.18
C ALA A 57 3.31 -0.61 -10.27
N VAL A 58 4.28 -1.00 -9.41
CA VAL A 58 4.83 -2.36 -9.38
C VAL A 58 3.73 -3.39 -9.07
N PHE A 59 3.03 -3.24 -7.94
CA PHE A 59 2.02 -4.23 -7.55
C PHE A 59 0.76 -4.20 -8.42
N SER A 60 0.45 -3.08 -9.07
CA SER A 60 -0.63 -3.04 -10.06
C SER A 60 -0.26 -3.82 -11.33
N ALA A 61 1.00 -3.75 -11.78
CA ALA A 61 1.48 -4.55 -12.91
C ALA A 61 1.43 -6.04 -12.55
N VAL A 62 2.00 -6.41 -11.41
CA VAL A 62 1.95 -7.79 -10.90
C VAL A 62 0.51 -8.33 -10.82
N ALA A 63 -0.42 -7.56 -10.27
CA ALA A 63 -1.82 -7.97 -10.13
C ALA A 63 -2.55 -8.15 -11.48
N ARG A 64 -2.00 -7.62 -12.58
CA ARG A 64 -2.49 -7.84 -13.95
C ARG A 64 -1.71 -8.94 -14.70
N GLY A 65 -0.61 -9.44 -14.13
CA GLY A 65 0.32 -10.33 -14.82
C GLY A 65 1.24 -9.62 -15.82
N ASP A 66 1.42 -8.31 -15.66
CA ASP A 66 2.30 -7.48 -16.49
C ASP A 66 3.68 -7.32 -15.80
N ASP A 67 4.71 -6.98 -16.59
CA ASP A 67 5.97 -6.53 -16.04
C ASP A 67 5.87 -5.10 -15.50
N PRO A 68 6.41 -4.81 -14.31
CA PRO A 68 6.48 -3.46 -13.78
C PRO A 68 7.33 -2.53 -14.66
N SER A 69 7.00 -1.22 -14.66
CA SER A 69 7.86 -0.24 -15.32
C SER A 69 9.25 -0.23 -14.65
N ARG A 70 10.29 -0.07 -15.48
CA ARG A 70 11.67 -0.08 -15.00
C ARG A 70 11.93 0.99 -13.95
N ASP A 71 11.44 2.21 -14.17
CA ASP A 71 11.66 3.33 -13.25
C ASP A 71 11.05 3.07 -11.86
N ALA A 72 9.84 2.51 -11.81
CA ALA A 72 9.19 2.16 -10.55
C ALA A 72 9.95 1.04 -9.82
N PHE A 73 10.38 0.03 -10.56
CA PHE A 73 11.16 -1.07 -9.99
C PHE A 73 12.54 -0.61 -9.51
N ASP A 74 13.23 0.24 -10.29
CA ASP A 74 14.53 0.80 -9.93
C ASP A 74 14.44 1.70 -8.69
N LEU A 75 13.36 2.48 -8.53
CA LEU A 75 13.16 3.28 -7.32
C LEU A 75 13.00 2.39 -6.08
N LEU A 76 12.18 1.34 -6.17
CA LEU A 76 12.04 0.37 -5.09
C LEU A 76 13.38 -0.29 -4.75
N ALA A 77 14.12 -0.75 -5.77
CA ALA A 77 15.41 -1.41 -5.60
C ALA A 77 16.44 -0.49 -4.92
N ARG A 78 16.54 0.77 -5.34
CA ARG A 78 17.43 1.75 -4.71
C ARG A 78 17.04 2.03 -3.26
N THR A 79 15.74 2.19 -2.98
CA THR A 79 15.28 2.43 -1.61
C THR A 79 15.56 1.23 -0.70
N HIS A 80 15.37 0.01 -1.22
CA HIS A 80 15.72 -1.22 -0.50
C HIS A 80 17.22 -1.33 -0.22
N ALA A 81 18.06 -1.04 -1.23
CA ALA A 81 19.52 -1.05 -1.07
C ALA A 81 19.98 -0.01 -0.03
N GLU A 82 19.41 1.19 -0.05
CA GLU A 82 19.66 2.22 0.96
C GLU A 82 19.25 1.72 2.36
N ALA A 83 18.06 1.14 2.48
CA ALA A 83 17.57 0.57 3.74
C ALA A 83 18.52 -0.49 4.29
N ALA A 84 18.99 -1.41 3.45
CA ALA A 84 19.92 -2.46 3.83
C ALA A 84 21.28 -1.90 4.26
N SER A 85 21.80 -0.86 3.58
CA SER A 85 23.09 -0.25 3.88
C SER A 85 23.11 0.55 5.18
N ARG A 86 21.97 1.10 5.62
CA ARG A 86 21.82 1.94 6.81
C ARG A 86 21.24 1.20 8.00
N GLY A 87 20.75 0.00 7.79
CA GLY A 87 20.14 -0.85 8.81
C GLY A 87 21.16 -1.76 9.50
N HIS A 88 20.75 -2.34 10.61
CA HIS A 88 21.46 -3.38 11.33
C HIS A 88 20.48 -4.49 11.75
N LEU A 89 21.01 -5.70 11.88
CA LEU A 89 20.20 -6.83 12.32
C LEU A 89 19.96 -6.78 13.82
N VAL A 90 18.72 -6.95 14.23
CA VAL A 90 18.32 -7.14 15.62
C VAL A 90 17.61 -8.48 15.79
N SER A 91 17.78 -9.10 16.93
CA SER A 91 17.06 -10.33 17.29
C SER A 91 15.97 -10.02 18.31
N GLY A 92 14.78 -10.60 18.10
CA GLY A 92 13.66 -10.49 19.02
C GLY A 92 12.60 -11.52 18.73
N GLY A 93 12.00 -12.10 19.76
CA GLY A 93 10.90 -13.07 19.60
C GLY A 93 11.23 -14.34 18.78
N GLY A 94 12.51 -14.74 18.71
CA GLY A 94 12.95 -15.90 17.92
C GLY A 94 13.13 -15.61 16.43
N ALA A 95 13.08 -14.34 16.02
CA ALA A 95 13.30 -13.91 14.64
C ALA A 95 14.39 -12.83 14.59
N PHE A 96 14.93 -12.61 13.39
CA PHE A 96 15.85 -11.52 13.09
C PHE A 96 15.16 -10.54 12.15
N THR A 97 15.29 -9.25 12.44
CA THR A 97 14.71 -8.17 11.62
C THR A 97 15.77 -7.11 11.36
N LEU A 98 15.62 -6.39 10.26
CA LEU A 98 16.40 -5.20 9.98
C LEU A 98 15.80 -4.04 10.76
N ASP A 99 16.65 -3.30 11.48
CA ASP A 99 16.25 -2.13 12.25
C ASP A 99 17.18 -0.94 11.95
N TRP A 100 16.77 0.26 12.30
CA TRP A 100 17.48 1.51 12.02
C TRP A 100 17.58 2.37 13.28
N PRO A 101 18.58 3.26 13.37
CA PRO A 101 18.70 4.19 14.50
C PRO A 101 17.42 5.00 14.74
N ALA A 102 17.13 5.32 15.99
CA ALA A 102 15.93 6.09 16.36
C ALA A 102 15.83 7.47 15.68
N GLY A 103 16.98 8.07 15.31
CA GLY A 103 17.07 9.33 14.57
C GLY A 103 16.91 9.19 13.04
N GLU A 104 16.71 7.96 12.51
CA GLU A 104 16.55 7.76 11.09
C GLU A 104 15.15 8.20 10.61
N GLN A 105 15.08 9.30 9.88
CA GLN A 105 13.82 9.86 9.37
C GLN A 105 13.18 8.96 8.31
N ALA A 106 13.99 8.28 7.50
CA ALA A 106 13.56 7.40 6.43
C ALA A 106 13.06 6.01 6.91
N ARG A 107 13.03 5.78 8.22
CA ARG A 107 12.71 4.48 8.82
C ARG A 107 11.40 3.87 8.31
N VAL A 108 10.36 4.69 8.14
CA VAL A 108 9.07 4.23 7.60
C VAL A 108 9.22 3.78 6.16
N ARG A 109 9.86 4.59 5.34
CA ARG A 109 10.11 4.30 3.93
C ARG A 109 10.98 3.05 3.75
N PHE A 110 11.99 2.89 4.60
CA PHE A 110 12.86 1.73 4.60
C PHE A 110 12.14 0.44 4.96
N ALA A 111 11.36 0.44 6.04
CA ALA A 111 10.58 -0.72 6.45
C ALA A 111 9.60 -1.15 5.35
N VAL A 112 8.90 -0.18 4.72
CA VAL A 112 7.98 -0.45 3.62
C VAL A 112 8.71 -1.03 2.40
N ALA A 113 9.91 -0.53 2.06
CA ALA A 113 10.68 -1.07 0.94
C ALA A 113 11.17 -2.49 1.20
N VAL A 114 11.62 -2.79 2.41
CA VAL A 114 12.04 -4.15 2.82
C VAL A 114 10.87 -5.13 2.75
N ASP A 115 9.71 -4.77 3.29
CA ASP A 115 8.51 -5.60 3.24
C ASP A 115 8.02 -5.81 1.80
N ALA A 116 8.10 -4.79 0.96
CA ALA A 116 7.71 -4.88 -0.44
C ALA A 116 8.60 -5.85 -1.22
N VAL A 117 9.92 -5.78 -1.03
CA VAL A 117 10.87 -6.71 -1.67
C VAL A 117 10.67 -8.13 -1.14
N SER A 118 10.44 -8.31 0.17
CA SER A 118 10.09 -9.61 0.74
C SER A 118 8.82 -10.20 0.12
N LEU A 119 7.78 -9.37 -0.09
CA LEU A 119 6.55 -9.80 -0.74
C LEU A 119 6.76 -10.18 -2.21
N LEU A 120 7.57 -9.41 -2.95
CA LEU A 120 7.91 -9.72 -4.35
C LEU A 120 8.71 -11.01 -4.49
N GLY A 121 9.56 -11.33 -3.50
CA GLY A 121 10.36 -12.55 -3.46
C GLY A 121 9.60 -13.81 -3.01
N ASP A 122 8.34 -13.70 -2.61
CA ASP A 122 7.51 -14.83 -2.17
C ASP A 122 6.36 -15.09 -3.17
N PRO A 123 6.52 -16.05 -4.10
CA PRO A 123 5.50 -16.34 -5.12
C PRO A 123 4.13 -16.70 -4.54
N SER A 124 4.11 -17.34 -3.34
CA SER A 124 2.86 -17.78 -2.70
C SER A 124 2.04 -16.61 -2.17
N ARG A 125 2.70 -15.58 -1.68
CA ARG A 125 2.08 -14.33 -1.20
C ARG A 125 1.81 -13.37 -2.36
N LEU A 126 2.75 -13.28 -3.31
CA LEU A 126 2.63 -12.41 -4.47
C LEU A 126 1.40 -12.75 -5.32
N GLY A 127 1.11 -14.03 -5.52
CA GLY A 127 -0.10 -14.50 -6.20
C GLY A 127 -1.41 -14.13 -5.50
N ARG A 128 -1.36 -13.60 -4.29
CA ARG A 128 -2.53 -13.11 -3.52
C ARG A 128 -2.68 -11.59 -3.54
N VAL A 129 -1.82 -10.89 -4.28
CA VAL A 129 -1.96 -9.44 -4.50
C VAL A 129 -2.97 -9.23 -5.59
N HIS A 130 -4.05 -8.50 -5.28
CA HIS A 130 -5.13 -8.23 -6.21
C HIS A 130 -5.42 -6.74 -6.31
N ARG A 131 -5.83 -6.32 -7.51
CA ARG A 131 -6.44 -5.01 -7.71
C ARG A 131 -7.94 -5.10 -7.45
N CYS A 132 -8.48 -4.12 -6.74
CA CYS A 132 -9.92 -4.08 -6.49
C CYS A 132 -10.68 -3.92 -7.82
N PRO A 133 -11.68 -4.79 -8.13
CA PRO A 133 -12.48 -4.68 -9.34
C PRO A 133 -13.59 -3.62 -9.22
N GLY A 134 -13.64 -2.85 -8.13
CA GLY A 134 -14.60 -1.76 -7.96
C GLY A 134 -14.43 -0.70 -9.04
N ARG A 135 -15.55 -0.18 -9.56
CA ARG A 135 -15.54 0.86 -10.58
C ARG A 135 -14.81 2.10 -10.04
N ASN A 136 -13.83 2.60 -10.77
CA ASN A 136 -12.97 3.73 -10.39
C ASN A 136 -12.22 3.50 -9.07
N CYS A 137 -11.88 2.25 -8.74
CA CYS A 137 -11.09 1.92 -7.57
C CYS A 137 -9.66 1.54 -7.98
N GLY A 138 -8.68 2.29 -7.46
CA GLY A 138 -7.25 2.01 -7.69
C GLY A 138 -6.59 1.16 -6.59
N TRP A 139 -7.35 0.76 -5.57
CA TRP A 139 -6.80 0.06 -4.40
C TRP A 139 -6.30 -1.35 -4.73
N LEU A 140 -5.15 -1.66 -4.15
CA LEU A 140 -4.59 -3.01 -4.09
C LEU A 140 -4.86 -3.62 -2.72
N PHE A 141 -4.95 -4.93 -2.65
CA PHE A 141 -5.08 -5.65 -1.39
C PHE A 141 -4.44 -7.03 -1.48
N LEU A 142 -3.99 -7.53 -0.33
CA LEU A 142 -3.51 -8.90 -0.16
C LEU A 142 -4.68 -9.77 0.31
N ASP A 143 -5.03 -10.80 -0.45
CA ASP A 143 -6.05 -11.76 -0.04
C ASP A 143 -5.43 -12.89 0.78
N THR A 144 -5.39 -12.71 2.09
CA THR A 144 -4.89 -13.75 3.03
C THR A 144 -5.88 -14.89 3.24
N SER A 145 -7.15 -14.70 2.89
CA SER A 145 -8.23 -15.65 3.12
C SER A 145 -8.58 -16.52 1.91
N GLY A 146 -8.12 -16.17 0.70
CA GLY A 146 -8.54 -16.78 -0.56
C GLY A 146 -9.98 -16.46 -0.96
N ARG A 147 -10.67 -15.55 -0.26
CA ARG A 147 -12.10 -15.21 -0.48
C ARG A 147 -12.36 -13.73 -0.68
N ARG A 148 -11.36 -12.88 -0.45
CA ARG A 148 -11.52 -11.43 -0.54
C ARG A 148 -11.62 -11.00 -2.00
N ARG A 149 -12.73 -10.36 -2.37
CA ARG A 149 -13.00 -9.88 -3.73
C ARG A 149 -12.88 -8.38 -3.88
N TRP A 150 -12.89 -7.62 -2.77
CA TRP A 150 -12.92 -6.16 -2.73
C TRP A 150 -11.87 -5.63 -1.77
N CYS A 151 -11.31 -4.46 -2.04
CA CYS A 151 -10.42 -3.79 -1.09
C CYS A 151 -11.11 -3.55 0.26
N SER A 152 -12.42 -3.30 0.24
CA SER A 152 -13.25 -3.19 1.44
C SER A 152 -14.69 -3.60 1.09
N MET A 153 -15.32 -4.38 1.99
CA MET A 153 -16.74 -4.74 1.87
C MET A 153 -17.65 -3.56 2.17
N SER A 154 -17.28 -2.70 3.11
CA SER A 154 -18.07 -1.52 3.51
C SER A 154 -18.11 -0.43 2.43
N THR A 155 -17.13 -0.39 1.55
CA THR A 155 -17.05 0.58 0.44
C THR A 155 -17.34 -0.07 -0.91
N CYS A 156 -16.35 -0.68 -1.54
CA CYS A 156 -16.49 -1.23 -2.89
C CYS A 156 -17.48 -2.39 -2.97
N GLY A 157 -17.50 -3.28 -1.97
CA GLY A 157 -18.46 -4.38 -1.93
C GLY A 157 -19.91 -3.87 -1.81
N SER A 158 -20.16 -2.92 -0.93
CA SER A 158 -21.49 -2.32 -0.75
C SER A 158 -21.94 -1.54 -1.99
N ARG A 159 -21.08 -0.73 -2.61
CA ARG A 159 -21.39 -0.03 -3.87
C ARG A 159 -21.79 -0.99 -4.98
N GLU A 160 -21.07 -2.08 -5.14
CA GLU A 160 -21.38 -3.08 -6.16
C GLU A 160 -22.69 -3.81 -5.88
N LYS A 161 -22.97 -4.14 -4.62
CA LYS A 161 -24.27 -4.73 -4.21
C LYS A 161 -25.44 -3.81 -4.53
N MET A 162 -25.30 -2.51 -4.21
CA MET A 162 -26.33 -1.51 -4.52
C MET A 162 -26.54 -1.36 -6.03
N ARG A 163 -25.45 -1.25 -6.81
CA ARG A 163 -25.54 -1.17 -8.27
C ARG A 163 -26.32 -2.35 -8.86
N ARG A 164 -25.97 -3.59 -8.48
CA ARG A 164 -26.68 -4.80 -8.95
C ARG A 164 -28.17 -4.82 -8.56
N MET A 165 -28.49 -4.23 -7.40
CA MET A 165 -29.90 -4.09 -6.99
C MET A 165 -30.65 -3.11 -7.89
N TYR A 166 -30.06 -1.93 -8.20
CA TYR A 166 -30.65 -0.96 -9.11
C TYR A 166 -30.83 -1.51 -10.52
N ASP A 167 -29.81 -2.18 -11.06
CA ASP A 167 -29.86 -2.77 -12.41
C ASP A 167 -31.01 -3.80 -12.50
N ARG A 168 -31.17 -4.64 -11.48
CA ARG A 168 -32.29 -5.61 -11.42
C ARG A 168 -33.65 -4.94 -11.34
N ARG A 169 -33.79 -3.82 -10.60
CA ARG A 169 -35.04 -3.09 -10.53
C ARG A 169 -35.40 -2.44 -11.86
N ARG A 170 -34.43 -1.82 -12.55
CA ARG A 170 -34.62 -1.23 -13.88
C ARG A 170 -35.04 -2.29 -14.90
N ALA A 171 -34.40 -3.45 -14.93
CA ALA A 171 -34.72 -4.53 -15.84
C ALA A 171 -36.10 -5.12 -15.60
N ARG A 172 -36.66 -5.05 -14.40
CA ARG A 172 -38.05 -5.46 -14.08
C ARG A 172 -39.06 -4.40 -14.49
N GLY A 173 -38.76 -3.11 -14.29
CA GLY A 173 -39.65 -2.01 -14.65
C GLY A 173 -39.76 -1.72 -16.13
N SER A 174 -38.81 -2.21 -16.98
CA SER A 174 -38.84 -2.07 -18.43
C SER A 174 -39.60 -3.21 -19.16
N ARG A 175 -40.12 -4.20 -18.42
CA ARG A 175 -40.88 -5.34 -18.94
C ARG A 175 -42.39 -5.28 -18.63
N GLY A 176 -42.87 -4.25 -18.00
CA GLY A 176 -44.28 -3.95 -17.74
C GLY A 176 -44.69 -2.66 -18.46
#